data_68ea2d71fdb5c0b0b55a3afa279d8e7c
#
_entry.id   68ea2d71fdb5c0b0b55a3afa279d8e7c
#
_cell.length_a   1.000
_cell.length_b   1.000
_cell.length_c   1.000
_cell.angle_alpha   90.00
_cell.angle_beta   90.00
_cell.angle_gamma   90.00
#
_symmetry.space_group_name_H-M   'P 1'
#
loop_
_entity.id
_entity.type
_entity.pdbx_description
1 polymer ?
#
loop_
_entity_poly.entity_id
_entity_poly.type
_entity_poly.pdbx_seq_one_letter_code
_entity_poly.pdbx_strand_id
1 'polypeptide(L)'
;VARIILNLWPDASKALLQWALVHDDGESVVGDVPAPAKGATVIHEQERAALDRIWPGLPELTPDEYERLRFADRLDAWMWAKHHAPHVQDSDGWPGCRRWLVEQAEALGVAVTL
;
A
#
# COMPACT_ATOMS: atom_id res chain seq x y z
N VAL A 1 0.49 6.88 -4.13
CA VAL A 1 1.49 5.87 -3.66
C VAL A 1 2.82 6.05 -4.35
N ALA A 2 2.85 6.16 -5.68
CA ALA A 2 4.10 6.38 -6.43
C ALA A 2 4.82 7.67 -6.01
N ARG A 3 4.10 8.74 -5.75
CA ARG A 3 4.67 10.02 -5.29
C ARG A 3 5.31 9.87 -3.91
N ILE A 4 4.69 9.14 -3.00
CA ILE A 4 5.25 8.85 -1.69
C ILE A 4 6.56 8.07 -1.84
N ILE A 5 6.58 7.06 -2.68
CA ILE A 5 7.78 6.26 -2.95
C ILE A 5 8.90 7.13 -3.48
N LEU A 6 8.65 7.98 -4.46
CA LEU A 6 9.66 8.87 -5.02
C LEU A 6 10.17 9.89 -4.01
N ASN A 7 9.31 10.35 -3.11
CA ASN A 7 9.71 11.29 -2.07
C ASN A 7 10.62 10.63 -1.01
N LEU A 8 10.29 9.41 -0.60
CA LEU A 8 11.05 8.69 0.41
C LEU A 8 12.30 8.00 -0.17
N TRP A 9 12.21 7.51 -1.38
CA TRP A 9 13.27 6.78 -2.08
C TRP A 9 13.43 7.32 -3.50
N PRO A 10 14.14 8.46 -3.68
CA PRO A 10 14.26 9.11 -5.00
C PRO A 10 14.87 8.22 -6.09
N ASP A 11 15.64 7.21 -5.70
CA ASP A 11 16.28 6.23 -6.59
C ASP A 11 15.49 4.92 -6.73
N ALA A 12 14.20 4.94 -6.38
CA ALA A 12 13.35 3.76 -6.49
C ALA A 12 13.40 3.15 -7.89
N SER A 13 13.40 1.82 -7.96
CA SER A 13 13.47 1.10 -9.23
C SER A 13 12.25 1.34 -10.10
N LYS A 14 12.42 1.17 -11.41
CA LYS A 14 11.31 1.21 -12.35
C LYS A 14 10.24 0.16 -12.01
N ALA A 15 10.68 -1.04 -11.59
CA ALA A 15 9.77 -2.12 -11.17
C ALA A 15 8.88 -1.68 -10.01
N LEU A 16 9.45 -1.06 -8.98
CA LEU A 16 8.70 -0.57 -7.83
C LEU A 16 7.69 0.51 -8.24
N LEU A 17 8.10 1.44 -9.10
CA LEU A 17 7.21 2.50 -9.58
C LEU A 17 6.09 1.96 -10.46
N GLN A 18 6.35 0.96 -11.31
CA GLN A 18 5.30 0.31 -12.08
C GLN A 18 4.26 -0.35 -11.19
N TRP A 19 4.69 -1.07 -10.17
CA TRP A 19 3.79 -1.68 -9.20
C TRP A 19 2.98 -0.62 -8.43
N ALA A 20 3.62 0.47 -8.03
CA ALA A 20 2.96 1.56 -7.32
C ALA A 20 1.81 2.16 -8.13
N LEU A 21 1.98 2.26 -9.46
CA LEU A 21 0.96 2.81 -10.34
C LEU A 21 -0.21 1.88 -10.59
N VAL A 22 -0.01 0.56 -10.55
CA VAL A 22 -1.00 -0.42 -10.99
C VAL A 22 -1.48 -1.38 -9.90
N HIS A 23 -0.92 -1.33 -8.69
CA HIS A 23 -1.19 -2.32 -7.64
C HIS A 23 -2.68 -2.48 -7.28
N ASP A 24 -3.48 -1.42 -7.42
CA ASP A 24 -4.91 -1.46 -7.13
C ASP A 24 -5.78 -1.82 -8.34
N ASP A 25 -5.20 -2.02 -9.51
CA ASP A 25 -5.99 -2.29 -10.73
C ASP A 25 -6.78 -3.60 -10.63
N GLY A 26 -6.31 -4.57 -9.82
CA GLY A 26 -7.07 -5.79 -9.54
C GLY A 26 -8.42 -5.53 -8.88
N GLU A 27 -8.53 -4.47 -8.11
CA GLU A 27 -9.78 -4.07 -7.45
C GLU A 27 -10.86 -3.65 -8.45
N SER A 28 -10.48 -3.22 -9.64
CA SER A 28 -11.43 -2.85 -10.70
C SER A 28 -12.30 -4.05 -11.14
N VAL A 29 -11.81 -5.28 -10.94
CA VAL A 29 -12.52 -6.51 -11.27
C VAL A 29 -13.23 -7.09 -10.05
N VAL A 30 -12.59 -7.09 -8.90
CA VAL A 30 -13.10 -7.69 -7.65
C VAL A 30 -13.99 -6.72 -6.88
N GLY A 31 -13.83 -5.42 -7.11
CA GLY A 31 -14.47 -4.34 -6.37
C GLY A 31 -13.62 -3.88 -5.19
N ASP A 32 -13.97 -2.69 -4.68
CA ASP A 32 -13.29 -2.13 -3.52
C ASP A 32 -13.80 -2.82 -2.24
N VAL A 33 -12.92 -3.56 -1.59
CA VAL A 33 -13.25 -4.34 -0.39
C VAL A 33 -12.69 -3.59 0.83
N PRO A 34 -13.52 -3.34 1.88
CA PRO A 34 -13.03 -2.71 3.11
C PRO A 34 -11.84 -3.45 3.71
N ALA A 35 -10.88 -2.70 4.26
CA ALA A 35 -9.63 -3.25 4.77
C ALA A 35 -9.79 -4.47 5.71
N PRO A 36 -10.78 -4.52 6.64
CA PRO A 36 -10.98 -5.71 7.46
C PRO A 36 -11.34 -6.97 6.67
N ALA A 37 -12.08 -6.83 5.56
CA ALA A 37 -12.46 -7.96 4.72
C ALA A 37 -11.33 -8.39 3.78
N LYS A 38 -10.38 -7.51 3.44
CA LYS A 38 -9.21 -7.82 2.62
C LYS A 38 -8.23 -8.82 3.27
N GLY A 39 -8.39 -9.10 4.55
CA GLY A 39 -7.63 -10.16 5.20
C GLY A 39 -7.96 -11.57 4.70
N ALA A 40 -9.05 -11.75 3.97
CA ALA A 40 -9.43 -13.04 3.43
C ALA A 40 -8.54 -13.44 2.25
N THR A 41 -7.91 -14.60 2.33
CA THR A 41 -6.98 -15.12 1.32
C THR A 41 -7.61 -15.18 -0.07
N VAL A 42 -8.90 -15.57 -0.16
CA VAL A 42 -9.63 -15.69 -1.43
C VAL A 42 -9.69 -14.36 -2.17
N ILE A 43 -9.93 -13.26 -1.45
CA ILE A 43 -10.01 -11.92 -2.05
C ILE A 43 -8.64 -11.49 -2.59
N HIS A 44 -7.56 -11.71 -1.84
CA HIS A 44 -6.21 -11.43 -2.29
C HIS A 44 -5.83 -12.23 -3.53
N GLU A 45 -6.17 -13.50 -3.57
CA GLU A 45 -5.94 -14.37 -4.74
C GLU A 45 -6.69 -13.87 -5.97
N GLN A 46 -7.96 -13.45 -5.80
CA GLN A 46 -8.77 -12.90 -6.89
C GLN A 46 -8.21 -11.58 -7.41
N GLU A 47 -7.80 -10.68 -6.53
CA GLU A 47 -7.17 -9.41 -6.91
C GLU A 47 -5.86 -9.65 -7.67
N ARG A 48 -5.03 -10.58 -7.21
CA ARG A 48 -3.77 -10.93 -7.86
C ARG A 48 -4.00 -11.54 -9.24
N ALA A 49 -4.94 -12.46 -9.36
CA ALA A 49 -5.29 -13.08 -10.65
C ALA A 49 -5.83 -12.03 -11.64
N ALA A 50 -6.63 -11.08 -11.17
CA ALA A 50 -7.14 -9.99 -11.99
C ALA A 50 -5.99 -9.07 -12.45
N LEU A 51 -5.07 -8.74 -11.56
CA LEU A 51 -3.91 -7.91 -11.87
C LEU A 51 -3.00 -8.58 -12.92
N ASP A 52 -2.77 -9.87 -12.78
CA ASP A 52 -1.94 -10.65 -13.72
C ASP A 52 -2.57 -10.68 -15.13
N ARG A 53 -3.90 -10.66 -15.23
CA ARG A 53 -4.60 -10.58 -16.54
C ARG A 53 -4.53 -9.21 -17.17
N ILE A 54 -4.62 -8.14 -16.37
CA ILE A 54 -4.55 -6.76 -16.85
C ILE A 54 -3.12 -6.40 -17.25
N TRP A 55 -2.16 -6.82 -16.44
CA TRP A 55 -0.74 -6.49 -16.59
C TRP A 55 0.13 -7.76 -16.58
N PRO A 56 0.10 -8.58 -17.66
CA PRO A 56 0.77 -9.89 -17.65
C PRO A 56 2.30 -9.83 -17.61
N GLY A 57 2.91 -8.68 -17.80
CA GLY A 57 4.37 -8.53 -17.84
C GLY A 57 4.95 -7.79 -16.64
N LEU A 58 4.22 -7.67 -15.52
CA LEU A 58 4.75 -7.00 -14.34
C LEU A 58 5.96 -7.74 -13.78
N PRO A 59 7.07 -7.01 -13.48
CA PRO A 59 8.24 -7.63 -12.87
C PRO A 59 7.98 -8.07 -11.45
N GLU A 60 8.74 -9.04 -10.96
CA GLU A 60 8.73 -9.38 -9.55
C GLU A 60 9.44 -8.31 -8.74
N LEU A 61 8.89 -8.01 -7.56
CA LEU A 61 9.53 -7.12 -6.59
C LEU A 61 10.45 -7.92 -5.68
N THR A 62 11.57 -7.31 -5.28
CA THR A 62 12.37 -7.84 -4.18
C THR A 62 11.56 -7.72 -2.87
N PRO A 63 11.91 -8.48 -1.82
CA PRO A 63 11.27 -8.33 -0.52
C PRO A 63 11.31 -6.90 0.01
N ASP A 64 12.42 -6.19 -0.14
CA ASP A 64 12.54 -4.79 0.29
C ASP A 64 11.62 -3.87 -0.50
N GLU A 65 11.54 -4.04 -1.82
CA GLU A 65 10.63 -3.26 -2.67
C GLU A 65 9.17 -3.51 -2.30
N TYR A 66 8.81 -4.75 -2.02
CA TYR A 66 7.47 -5.10 -1.58
C TYR A 66 7.11 -4.40 -0.25
N GLU A 67 8.03 -4.39 0.71
CA GLU A 67 7.81 -3.71 1.99
C GLU A 67 7.69 -2.19 1.81
N ARG A 68 8.46 -1.60 0.92
CA ARG A 68 8.34 -0.18 0.57
C ARG A 68 6.98 0.13 -0.05
N LEU A 69 6.51 -0.72 -0.94
CA LEU A 69 5.18 -0.57 -1.55
C LEU A 69 4.07 -0.65 -0.50
N ARG A 70 4.11 -1.65 0.36
CA ARG A 70 3.14 -1.80 1.46
C ARG A 70 3.13 -0.58 2.38
N PHE A 71 4.31 -0.10 2.75
CA PHE A 71 4.44 1.08 3.59
C PHE A 71 3.82 2.32 2.94
N ALA A 72 4.16 2.58 1.69
CA ALA A 72 3.65 3.74 0.96
C ALA A 72 2.13 3.67 0.77
N ASP A 73 1.60 2.52 0.46
CA ASP A 73 0.16 2.29 0.33
C ASP A 73 -0.59 2.56 1.65
N ARG A 74 -0.08 2.03 2.74
CA ARG A 74 -0.68 2.22 4.06
C ARG A 74 -0.53 3.66 4.55
N LEU A 75 0.59 4.30 4.28
CA LEU A 75 0.82 5.71 4.60
C LEU A 75 -0.15 6.61 3.83
N ASP A 76 -0.39 6.31 2.57
CA ASP A 76 -1.35 7.04 1.75
C ASP A 76 -2.76 6.98 2.36
N ALA A 77 -3.20 5.79 2.76
CA ALA A 77 -4.49 5.61 3.42
C ALA A 77 -4.58 6.38 4.74
N TRP A 78 -3.53 6.35 5.56
CA TRP A 78 -3.46 7.10 6.81
C TRP A 78 -3.57 8.61 6.58
N MET A 79 -2.82 9.13 5.61
CA MET A 79 -2.82 10.57 5.28
C MET A 79 -4.17 11.00 4.73
N TRP A 80 -4.81 10.17 3.93
CA TRP A 80 -6.17 10.44 3.44
C TRP A 80 -7.16 10.56 4.61
N ALA A 81 -7.14 9.61 5.53
CA ALA A 81 -8.01 9.64 6.72
C ALA A 81 -7.74 10.86 7.58
N LYS A 82 -6.48 11.25 7.76
CA LYS A 82 -6.09 12.42 8.54
C LYS A 82 -6.69 13.71 7.97
N HIS A 83 -6.71 13.85 6.64
CA HIS A 83 -7.19 15.05 5.98
C HIS A 83 -8.70 15.09 5.77
N HIS A 84 -9.34 13.94 5.54
CA HIS A 84 -10.74 13.86 5.14
C HIS A 84 -11.67 13.36 6.23
N ALA A 85 -11.18 12.53 7.14
CA ALA A 85 -11.97 11.91 8.19
C ALA A 85 -11.15 11.72 9.49
N PRO A 86 -10.58 12.79 10.08
CA PRO A 86 -9.68 12.66 11.21
C PRO A 86 -10.30 11.96 12.43
N HIS A 87 -11.61 12.02 12.56
CA HIS A 87 -12.33 11.38 13.67
C HIS A 87 -12.27 9.86 13.65
N VAL A 88 -12.01 9.22 12.50
CA VAL A 88 -11.92 7.75 12.42
C VAL A 88 -10.56 7.22 12.84
N GLN A 89 -9.53 8.07 12.92
CA GLN A 89 -8.17 7.64 13.25
C GLN A 89 -8.02 7.06 14.65
N ASP A 90 -8.98 7.32 15.54
CA ASP A 90 -8.99 6.77 16.90
C ASP A 90 -9.83 5.50 17.04
N SER A 91 -10.37 4.97 15.94
CA SER A 91 -11.28 3.81 15.94
C SER A 91 -10.94 2.77 14.88
N ASP A 92 -11.54 1.58 14.99
CA ASP A 92 -11.59 0.53 13.96
C ASP A 92 -10.25 0.12 13.34
N GLY A 93 -9.22 -0.10 14.16
CA GLY A 93 -7.93 -0.59 13.70
C GLY A 93 -6.98 0.51 13.22
N TRP A 94 -7.40 1.77 13.12
CA TRP A 94 -6.52 2.87 12.77
C TRP A 94 -5.38 3.10 13.76
N PRO A 95 -5.58 2.98 15.10
CA PRO A 95 -4.45 3.03 16.03
C PRO A 95 -3.40 1.95 15.77
N GLY A 96 -3.83 0.75 15.41
CA GLY A 96 -2.93 -0.32 14.98
C GLY A 96 -2.16 0.00 13.71
N CYS A 97 -2.82 0.64 12.76
CA CYS A 97 -2.20 1.15 11.53
C CYS A 97 -1.09 2.16 11.87
N ARG A 98 -1.35 3.09 12.76
CA ARG A 98 -0.37 4.09 13.19
C ARG A 98 0.86 3.43 13.82
N ARG A 99 0.66 2.48 14.73
CA ARG A 99 1.77 1.72 15.33
C ARG A 99 2.59 0.99 14.29
N TRP A 100 1.94 0.32 13.36
CA TRP A 100 2.62 -0.37 12.26
C TRP A 100 3.45 0.60 11.42
N LEU A 101 2.90 1.77 11.06
CA LEU A 101 3.62 2.78 10.28
C LEU A 101 4.86 3.30 11.03
N VAL A 102 4.77 3.54 12.34
CA VAL A 102 5.91 3.97 13.16
C VAL A 102 7.01 2.90 13.15
N GLU A 103 6.64 1.66 13.38
CA GLU A 103 7.59 0.53 13.40
C GLU A 103 8.24 0.31 12.05
N GLN A 104 7.45 0.34 10.98
CA GLN A 104 7.98 0.14 9.63
C GLN A 104 8.84 1.30 9.15
N ALA A 105 8.50 2.53 9.48
CA ALA A 105 9.33 3.69 9.16
C ALA A 105 10.73 3.53 9.75
N GLU A 106 10.81 3.09 11.01
CA GLU A 106 12.10 2.81 11.66
C GLU A 106 12.85 1.69 10.95
N ALA A 107 12.18 0.57 10.65
CA ALA A 107 12.78 -0.57 9.96
C ALA A 107 13.28 -0.22 8.56
N LEU A 108 12.56 0.65 7.84
CA LEU A 108 12.91 1.09 6.49
C LEU A 108 13.87 2.30 6.48
N GLY A 109 14.16 2.87 7.63
CA GLY A 109 15.09 3.99 7.74
C GLY A 109 14.57 5.31 7.18
N VAL A 110 13.25 5.53 7.23
CA VAL A 110 12.61 6.75 6.74
C VAL A 110 11.96 7.53 7.87
N ALA A 111 11.90 8.84 7.73
CA ALA A 111 11.21 9.73 8.65
C ALA A 111 9.91 10.22 8.02
N VAL A 112 8.80 10.04 8.73
CA VAL A 112 7.48 10.49 8.29
C VAL A 112 6.76 11.17 9.43
N THR A 113 5.90 12.14 9.10
CA THR A 113 5.01 12.81 10.07
C THR A 113 3.60 12.24 9.90
N LEU A 114 3.11 11.61 10.95
CA LEU A 114 1.79 10.96 10.93
C LEU A 114 0.67 11.84 11.50
#